data_0081f55bcc2b9044ec06165b08e1cb63
#
_entry.id   0081f55bcc2b9044ec06165b08e1cb63
#
_cell.length_a   1.000
_cell.length_b   1.000
_cell.length_c   1.000
_cell.angle_alpha   90.00
_cell.angle_beta   90.00
_cell.angle_gamma   90.00
#
_symmetry.space_group_name_H-M   'P 1'
#
loop_
_entity.id
_entity.type
_entity.pdbx_description
1 polymer ?
#
loop_
_entity_poly.entity_id
_entity_poly.type
_entity_poly.pdbx_seq_one_letter_code
_entity_poly.pdbx_strand_id
1 'polypeptide(L)'
;MDQQLVFXNLKQPQLTISKIDADDSSPVAGTVFTVEGIDSDYRSDWTTGEDGTVTDRVAPGTYRITEKSVPAPYYLPDKDADRVQTISLNAGDDKSITFKNRKMPLLTIYKEDSIAGADVEGAKFHITYTSNGESAEAPATIDYGYFLTDSRGEIKLHESGKRLYPGEYTVTEVEPAPGFQMKEPSTQKVILHGSESKTLTFQNTPLNAIIVEKYDSVTHEALP
;
A
#
# COMPACT_ATOMS: atom_id res chain seq x y z
N MET A 1 49.27 -29.00 -39.58
CA MET A 1 48.37 -29.35 -38.47
C MET A 1 47.18 -28.39 -38.49
N ASP A 2 46.05 -28.88 -38.91
CA ASP A 2 44.87 -28.09 -38.96
C ASP A 2 44.32 -27.92 -37.54
N GLN A 3 44.33 -26.70 -37.03
CA GLN A 3 43.68 -26.42 -35.76
C GLN A 3 42.19 -26.29 -36.03
N GLN A 4 41.48 -27.28 -35.59
CA GLN A 4 40.03 -27.26 -35.71
C GLN A 4 39.46 -26.31 -34.63
N LEU A 5 38.84 -25.26 -35.09
CA LEU A 5 38.16 -24.32 -34.18
C LEU A 5 36.90 -24.97 -33.65
N VAL A 6 36.84 -25.13 -32.35
CA VAL A 6 35.65 -25.67 -31.69
C VAL A 6 34.87 -24.52 -31.08
N PHE A 7 33.66 -24.40 -31.48
CA PHE A 7 32.77 -23.36 -30.97
C PHE A 7 31.82 -23.95 -29.95
N UNK A 8 31.79 -23.65 -28.70
CA UNK A 8 31.11 -23.98 -27.97
C UNK A 8 30.04 -23.35 -27.96
N ASN A 9 29.18 -23.75 -28.24
CA ASN A 9 27.85 -23.16 -28.15
C ASN A 9 27.45 -23.02 -26.69
N LEU A 10 27.88 -21.95 -26.10
CA LEU A 10 27.48 -21.66 -24.73
C LEU A 10 26.04 -21.14 -24.73
N LYS A 11 25.29 -21.56 -23.71
CA LYS A 11 23.93 -21.07 -23.54
C LYS A 11 23.96 -19.60 -23.19
N GLN A 12 22.90 -18.89 -23.56
CA GLN A 12 22.69 -17.55 -23.07
C GLN A 12 22.60 -17.59 -21.55
N PRO A 13 23.11 -16.57 -20.88
CA PRO A 13 22.99 -16.52 -19.43
C PRO A 13 21.52 -16.52 -18.96
N GLN A 14 21.33 -17.11 -17.81
CA GLN A 14 20.03 -17.12 -17.15
C GLN A 14 20.07 -16.16 -15.99
N LEU A 15 19.09 -15.27 -15.92
CA LEU A 15 18.95 -14.31 -14.82
C LEU A 15 17.67 -14.60 -14.08
N THR A 16 17.78 -14.71 -12.75
CA THR A 16 16.63 -14.81 -11.87
C THR A 16 16.55 -13.57 -11.01
N ILE A 17 15.40 -12.91 -11.00
CA ILE A 17 15.13 -11.79 -10.10
C ILE A 17 14.21 -12.31 -9.00
N SER A 18 14.62 -12.10 -7.75
CA SER A 18 13.87 -12.54 -6.58
C SER A 18 13.36 -11.32 -5.81
N LYS A 19 12.09 -11.35 -5.43
CA LYS A 19 11.48 -10.28 -4.64
C LYS A 19 10.99 -10.84 -3.33
N ILE A 20 11.48 -10.26 -2.23
CA ILE A 20 11.08 -10.74 -0.90
C ILE A 20 10.71 -9.57 0.00
N ASP A 21 9.93 -9.90 1.02
CA ASP A 21 9.58 -8.98 2.10
C ASP A 21 10.83 -8.75 2.95
N ALA A 22 11.16 -7.50 3.21
CA ALA A 22 12.38 -7.14 3.93
C ALA A 22 12.33 -7.56 5.40
N ASP A 23 11.15 -7.77 5.96
CA ASP A 23 11.00 -8.08 7.38
C ASP A 23 10.96 -9.58 7.66
N ASP A 24 10.27 -10.36 6.79
CA ASP A 24 10.11 -11.79 7.07
C ASP A 24 10.61 -12.69 5.93
N SER A 25 11.16 -12.12 4.87
CA SER A 25 11.71 -12.85 3.71
C SER A 25 10.68 -13.64 2.92
N SER A 26 9.39 -13.39 3.12
CA SER A 26 8.37 -14.09 2.33
C SER A 26 8.40 -13.62 0.88
N PRO A 27 8.05 -14.51 -0.07
CA PRO A 27 8.08 -14.13 -1.48
C PRO A 27 6.98 -13.14 -1.83
N VAL A 28 7.25 -12.27 -2.80
CA VAL A 28 6.29 -11.26 -3.24
C VAL A 28 6.00 -11.44 -4.72
N ALA A 29 4.80 -11.90 -5.02
CA ALA A 29 4.33 -12.05 -6.40
C ALA A 29 3.87 -10.71 -6.96
N GLY A 30 3.95 -10.54 -8.27
CA GLY A 30 3.34 -9.39 -8.92
C GLY A 30 4.18 -8.14 -8.95
N THR A 31 5.46 -8.22 -8.57
CA THR A 31 6.37 -7.08 -8.72
C THR A 31 6.86 -7.02 -10.16
N VAL A 32 6.81 -5.83 -10.74
CA VAL A 32 7.25 -5.62 -12.12
C VAL A 32 8.60 -4.94 -12.12
N PHE A 33 9.54 -5.53 -12.87
CA PHE A 33 10.88 -4.99 -13.06
C PHE A 33 11.06 -4.65 -14.51
N THR A 34 11.75 -3.54 -14.80
CA THR A 34 12.22 -3.24 -16.14
C THR A 34 13.66 -3.70 -16.23
N VAL A 35 13.93 -4.59 -17.18
CA VAL A 35 15.27 -5.12 -17.43
C VAL A 35 15.80 -4.47 -18.69
N GLU A 36 16.86 -3.70 -18.57
CA GLU A 36 17.44 -2.93 -19.69
C GLU A 36 18.89 -3.30 -19.92
N GLY A 37 19.24 -3.55 -21.17
CA GLY A 37 20.67 -3.68 -21.53
C GLY A 37 21.32 -2.31 -21.49
N ILE A 38 22.49 -2.21 -20.86
CA ILE A 38 23.23 -0.94 -20.83
C ILE A 38 23.93 -0.71 -22.17
N ASP A 39 24.42 -1.78 -22.79
CA ASP A 39 25.14 -1.69 -24.03
C ASP A 39 24.36 -2.24 -25.22
N SER A 40 23.06 -2.35 -25.09
CA SER A 40 22.21 -2.88 -26.16
C SER A 40 20.85 -2.20 -26.09
N ASP A 41 20.00 -2.53 -27.06
CA ASP A 41 18.63 -1.97 -27.11
C ASP A 41 17.62 -2.80 -26.34
N TYR A 42 18.08 -3.86 -25.64
CA TYR A 42 17.17 -4.73 -24.92
C TYR A 42 16.42 -3.97 -23.83
N ARG A 43 15.10 -4.16 -23.79
CA ARG A 43 14.28 -3.61 -22.74
C ARG A 43 13.01 -4.44 -22.65
N SER A 44 12.71 -4.93 -21.46
CA SER A 44 11.54 -5.77 -21.26
C SER A 44 11.09 -5.67 -19.80
N ASP A 45 9.79 -5.80 -19.58
CA ASP A 45 9.26 -5.85 -18.21
C ASP A 45 9.06 -7.30 -17.81
N TRP A 46 9.56 -7.65 -16.62
CA TRP A 46 9.46 -8.98 -16.05
C TRP A 46 8.66 -8.90 -14.77
N THR A 47 7.76 -9.86 -14.55
CA THR A 47 6.86 -9.86 -13.37
C THR A 47 7.08 -11.12 -12.55
N THR A 48 7.27 -10.96 -11.22
CA THR A 48 7.49 -12.12 -10.35
C THR A 48 6.22 -12.95 -10.20
N GLY A 49 6.41 -14.26 -10.11
CA GLY A 49 5.33 -15.20 -9.88
C GLY A 49 5.12 -15.51 -8.40
N GLU A 50 4.35 -16.55 -8.13
CA GLU A 50 3.93 -16.88 -6.76
C GLU A 50 5.08 -17.16 -5.82
N ASP A 51 6.21 -17.68 -6.36
CA ASP A 51 7.38 -17.93 -5.52
C ASP A 51 8.27 -16.71 -5.34
N GLY A 52 7.82 -15.55 -5.82
CA GLY A 52 8.55 -14.30 -5.70
C GLY A 52 9.68 -14.15 -6.71
N THR A 53 9.75 -15.03 -7.71
CA THR A 53 10.84 -14.98 -8.67
C THR A 53 10.33 -14.85 -10.10
N VAL A 54 11.21 -14.37 -10.97
CA VAL A 54 11.02 -14.46 -12.42
C VAL A 54 12.39 -14.76 -13.03
N THR A 55 12.41 -15.69 -13.96
CA THR A 55 13.66 -16.18 -14.58
C THR A 55 13.52 -16.14 -16.09
N ASP A 56 14.56 -15.67 -16.75
CA ASP A 56 14.59 -15.74 -18.21
C ASP A 56 16.04 -15.70 -18.67
N ARG A 57 16.24 -15.97 -19.94
CA ARG A 57 17.56 -15.92 -20.57
C ARG A 57 17.67 -14.65 -21.39
N VAL A 58 18.85 -14.05 -21.35
CA VAL A 58 19.14 -12.83 -22.11
C VAL A 58 20.52 -12.97 -22.73
N ALA A 59 20.82 -12.10 -23.68
CA ALA A 59 22.17 -12.11 -24.30
C ALA A 59 23.23 -11.71 -23.26
N PRO A 60 24.48 -12.18 -23.42
CA PRO A 60 25.54 -11.69 -22.53
C PRO A 60 25.62 -10.17 -22.58
N GLY A 61 25.90 -9.55 -21.43
CA GLY A 61 26.02 -8.10 -21.34
C GLY A 61 25.75 -7.61 -19.95
N THR A 62 25.71 -6.31 -19.81
CA THR A 62 25.42 -5.66 -18.52
C THR A 62 24.01 -5.11 -18.56
N TYR A 63 23.28 -5.34 -17.49
CA TYR A 63 21.86 -4.99 -17.41
C TYR A 63 21.58 -4.13 -16.19
N ARG A 64 20.70 -3.15 -16.37
CA ARG A 64 20.11 -2.38 -15.28
C ARG A 64 18.72 -2.92 -15.03
N ILE A 65 18.46 -3.28 -13.78
CA ILE A 65 17.15 -3.80 -13.38
C ILE A 65 16.52 -2.79 -12.43
N THR A 66 15.37 -2.27 -12.82
CA THR A 66 14.67 -1.23 -12.06
C THR A 66 13.33 -1.75 -11.58
N GLU A 67 13.06 -1.59 -10.28
CA GLU A 67 11.72 -1.87 -9.76
C GLU A 67 10.75 -0.84 -10.33
N LYS A 68 9.78 -1.31 -11.13
CA LYS A 68 8.81 -0.43 -11.77
C LYS A 68 7.55 -0.27 -10.93
N SER A 69 7.05 -1.38 -10.37
CA SER A 69 5.87 -1.33 -9.52
C SER A 69 5.85 -2.51 -8.57
N VAL A 70 5.22 -2.33 -7.42
CA VAL A 70 5.05 -3.38 -6.43
C VAL A 70 3.57 -3.43 -6.03
N PRO A 71 3.07 -4.61 -5.66
CA PRO A 71 1.67 -4.68 -5.21
C PRO A 71 1.51 -4.13 -3.80
N ALA A 72 0.38 -3.48 -3.55
CA ALA A 72 0.04 -3.05 -2.19
C ALA A 72 -0.01 -4.28 -1.30
N PRO A 73 0.37 -4.21 -0.04
CA PRO A 73 0.75 -3.00 0.70
C PRO A 73 2.25 -2.66 0.66
N TYR A 74 3.01 -3.30 -0.21
CA TYR A 74 4.41 -2.93 -0.39
C TYR A 74 4.50 -1.58 -1.08
N TYR A 75 5.63 -0.89 -0.90
CA TYR A 75 5.84 0.40 -1.53
C TYR A 75 7.22 0.44 -2.16
N LEU A 76 7.34 1.25 -3.22
CA LEU A 76 8.63 1.48 -3.86
C LEU A 76 9.48 2.39 -2.97
N PRO A 77 10.79 2.15 -2.89
CA PRO A 77 11.65 3.10 -2.19
C PRO A 77 11.49 4.50 -2.75
N ASP A 78 11.61 5.51 -1.90
CA ASP A 78 11.45 6.90 -2.34
C ASP A 78 12.57 7.34 -3.27
N LYS A 79 13.79 6.88 -3.01
CA LYS A 79 14.95 7.28 -3.82
C LYS A 79 15.08 6.37 -5.02
N ASP A 80 15.24 6.97 -6.20
CA ASP A 80 15.37 6.20 -7.44
C ASP A 80 16.54 5.21 -7.36
N ALA A 81 17.67 5.62 -6.75
CA ALA A 81 18.83 4.74 -6.66
C ALA A 81 18.56 3.47 -5.89
N ASP A 82 17.60 3.49 -4.96
CA ASP A 82 17.27 2.31 -4.16
C ASP A 82 16.38 1.32 -4.91
N ARG A 83 15.90 1.71 -6.08
CA ARG A 83 15.04 0.86 -6.91
C ARG A 83 15.81 0.09 -7.98
N VAL A 84 17.13 0.26 -8.05
CA VAL A 84 17.94 -0.18 -9.20
C VAL A 84 19.08 -1.07 -8.74
N GLN A 85 19.32 -2.15 -9.49
CA GLN A 85 20.54 -2.95 -9.36
C GLN A 85 21.08 -3.22 -10.76
N THR A 86 22.38 -3.37 -10.86
CA THR A 86 23.07 -3.63 -12.12
C THR A 86 23.78 -4.98 -12.00
N ILE A 87 23.75 -5.77 -13.09
CA ILE A 87 24.37 -7.08 -13.11
C ILE A 87 25.02 -7.31 -14.47
N SER A 88 26.21 -7.92 -14.45
CA SER A 88 26.89 -8.33 -15.68
C SER A 88 26.76 -9.83 -15.84
N LEU A 89 26.40 -10.25 -17.02
CA LEU A 89 26.14 -11.65 -17.35
C LEU A 89 27.03 -12.09 -18.50
N ASN A 90 27.75 -13.18 -18.28
CA ASN A 90 28.57 -13.81 -19.32
C ASN A 90 27.85 -15.04 -19.84
N ALA A 91 28.24 -15.47 -21.04
CA ALA A 91 27.67 -16.68 -21.62
C ALA A 91 27.79 -17.84 -20.64
N GLY A 92 26.71 -18.57 -20.46
CA GLY A 92 26.64 -19.72 -19.56
C GLY A 92 26.37 -19.41 -18.10
N ASP A 93 26.32 -18.13 -17.72
CA ASP A 93 26.05 -17.76 -16.34
C ASP A 93 24.60 -18.14 -15.94
N ASP A 94 24.45 -18.42 -14.65
CA ASP A 94 23.16 -18.62 -14.02
C ASP A 94 23.21 -17.80 -12.73
N LYS A 95 22.68 -16.59 -12.78
CA LYS A 95 22.81 -15.63 -11.68
C LYS A 95 21.46 -15.16 -11.16
N SER A 96 21.44 -14.78 -9.90
CA SER A 96 20.25 -14.26 -9.24
C SER A 96 20.56 -12.93 -8.57
N ILE A 97 19.56 -12.05 -8.53
CA ILE A 97 19.62 -10.86 -7.71
C ILE A 97 18.32 -10.75 -6.90
N THR A 98 18.40 -10.07 -5.78
CA THR A 98 17.28 -9.98 -4.85
C THR A 98 16.97 -8.51 -4.56
N PHE A 99 15.68 -8.19 -4.60
CA PHE A 99 15.14 -6.90 -4.16
C PHE A 99 14.27 -7.12 -2.95
N LYS A 100 14.32 -6.19 -2.00
CA LYS A 100 13.54 -6.27 -0.77
C LYS A 100 12.73 -5.01 -0.59
N ASN A 101 11.46 -5.16 -0.22
CA ASN A 101 10.62 -4.02 0.12
C ASN A 101 9.87 -4.29 1.40
N ARG A 102 9.41 -3.22 2.05
CA ARG A 102 8.62 -3.30 3.25
C ARG A 102 7.17 -2.99 2.94
N LYS A 103 6.28 -3.53 3.77
CA LYS A 103 4.87 -3.18 3.73
C LYS A 103 4.68 -1.86 4.44
N MET A 104 3.74 -1.06 3.96
CA MET A 104 3.30 0.12 4.66
C MET A 104 2.20 -0.26 5.64
N PRO A 105 1.94 0.59 6.66
CA PRO A 105 0.80 0.33 7.53
C PRO A 105 -0.52 0.51 6.79
N LEU A 106 -1.58 -0.09 7.32
CA LEU A 106 -2.91 -0.04 6.73
C LEU A 106 -3.86 0.62 7.70
N LEU A 107 -4.62 1.61 7.21
CA LEU A 107 -5.61 2.32 8.03
C LEU A 107 -6.96 2.26 7.35
N THR A 108 -7.95 1.76 8.09
CA THR A 108 -9.33 1.73 7.65
C THR A 108 -10.18 2.57 8.60
N ILE A 109 -11.03 3.41 8.05
CA ILE A 109 -12.05 4.13 8.79
C ILE A 109 -13.38 3.42 8.49
N TYR A 110 -14.12 3.10 9.55
CA TYR A 110 -15.42 2.44 9.38
C TYR A 110 -16.51 3.26 10.04
N LYS A 111 -17.59 3.49 9.30
CA LYS A 111 -18.71 4.29 9.75
C LYS A 111 -19.94 3.41 9.90
N GLU A 112 -20.57 3.47 11.07
CA GLU A 112 -21.76 2.65 11.29
C GLU A 112 -22.89 3.46 11.94
N ASP A 113 -24.08 2.98 11.73
CA ASP A 113 -25.31 3.50 12.33
C ASP A 113 -25.30 3.15 13.81
N SER A 114 -25.44 4.15 14.70
CA SER A 114 -25.34 3.94 16.14
C SER A 114 -26.52 3.15 16.70
N ILE A 115 -27.61 3.03 15.96
CA ILE A 115 -28.79 2.31 16.39
C ILE A 115 -28.84 0.92 15.77
N ALA A 116 -28.73 0.85 14.44
CA ALA A 116 -28.88 -0.41 13.71
C ALA A 116 -27.59 -1.17 13.51
N GLY A 117 -26.43 -0.51 13.67
CA GLY A 117 -25.15 -1.13 13.41
C GLY A 117 -24.83 -1.33 11.93
N ALA A 118 -25.64 -0.76 11.04
CA ALA A 118 -25.45 -0.93 9.61
C ALA A 118 -24.33 -0.02 9.07
N ASP A 119 -23.77 -0.42 7.95
CA ASP A 119 -22.77 0.39 7.26
C ASP A 119 -23.35 1.72 6.81
N VAL A 120 -22.57 2.80 6.93
CA VAL A 120 -23.06 4.15 6.58
C VAL A 120 -22.17 4.74 5.50
N GLU A 121 -22.76 5.00 4.33
CA GLU A 121 -22.08 5.58 3.19
C GLU A 121 -22.24 7.09 3.19
N GLY A 122 -21.16 7.81 2.81
CA GLY A 122 -21.25 9.24 2.53
C GLY A 122 -20.86 10.17 3.68
N ALA A 123 -20.31 9.63 4.76
CA ALA A 123 -19.73 10.46 5.81
C ALA A 123 -18.37 10.98 5.38
N LYS A 124 -18.07 12.23 5.69
CA LYS A 124 -16.84 12.87 5.22
C LYS A 124 -15.82 13.02 6.34
N PHE A 125 -14.60 12.63 6.05
CA PHE A 125 -13.51 12.63 7.02
C PHE A 125 -12.30 13.38 6.49
N HIS A 126 -11.61 14.07 7.39
CA HIS A 126 -10.31 14.68 7.14
C HIS A 126 -9.25 13.87 7.87
N ILE A 127 -8.18 13.49 7.17
CA ILE A 127 -7.14 12.63 7.73
C ILE A 127 -5.80 13.32 7.62
N THR A 128 -5.09 13.44 8.75
CA THR A 128 -3.75 14.01 8.80
C THR A 128 -2.81 13.06 9.53
N TYR A 129 -1.52 13.29 9.33
CA TYR A 129 -0.46 12.44 9.87
C TYR A 129 0.62 13.30 10.51
N THR A 130 1.15 12.82 11.61
CA THR A 130 2.31 13.43 12.26
C THR A 130 3.34 12.35 12.53
N SER A 131 4.57 12.58 12.10
CA SER A 131 5.65 11.63 12.30
C SER A 131 5.97 11.50 13.78
N ASN A 132 6.26 10.26 14.20
CA ASN A 132 6.77 10.02 15.57
C ASN A 132 8.25 9.63 15.53
N GLY A 133 8.91 9.79 14.39
CA GLY A 133 10.31 9.47 14.26
C GLY A 133 10.63 8.02 13.92
N GLU A 134 9.61 7.17 13.89
CA GLU A 134 9.84 5.74 13.61
C GLU A 134 10.34 5.52 12.18
N SER A 135 9.82 6.27 11.23
CA SER A 135 10.25 6.16 9.83
C SER A 135 11.11 7.36 9.47
N ALA A 136 12.36 7.09 9.07
CA ALA A 136 13.27 8.17 8.67
C ALA A 136 12.85 8.82 7.37
N GLU A 137 12.05 8.14 6.56
CA GLU A 137 11.59 8.65 5.25
C GLU A 137 10.35 9.53 5.38
N ALA A 138 9.65 9.47 6.51
CA ALA A 138 8.37 10.15 6.64
C ALA A 138 8.55 11.67 6.74
N PRO A 139 7.71 12.46 6.05
CA PRO A 139 7.66 13.89 6.33
C PRO A 139 7.20 14.13 7.77
N ALA A 140 7.46 15.33 8.29
CA ALA A 140 7.03 15.67 9.65
C ALA A 140 5.51 15.59 9.77
N THR A 141 4.79 16.09 8.78
CA THR A 141 3.33 16.02 8.74
C THR A 141 2.87 15.77 7.31
N ILE A 142 1.68 15.17 7.19
CA ILE A 142 1.03 14.99 5.90
C ILE A 142 -0.45 15.32 6.08
N ASP A 143 -0.99 16.11 5.16
CA ASP A 143 -2.44 16.28 5.06
C ASP A 143 -2.91 15.36 3.94
N TYR A 144 -3.56 14.26 4.31
CA TYR A 144 -4.06 13.30 3.32
C TYR A 144 -5.31 13.81 2.61
N GLY A 145 -5.97 14.83 3.18
CA GLY A 145 -7.15 15.40 2.55
C GLY A 145 -8.45 14.80 3.08
N TYR A 146 -9.47 14.85 2.25
CA TYR A 146 -10.83 14.49 2.63
C TYR A 146 -11.29 13.25 1.88
N PHE A 147 -12.08 12.42 2.57
CA PHE A 147 -12.55 11.16 2.02
C PHE A 147 -13.99 10.91 2.44
N LEU A 148 -14.75 10.23 1.59
CA LEU A 148 -16.11 9.82 1.89
C LEU A 148 -16.17 8.31 2.11
N THR A 149 -16.96 7.87 3.09
CA THR A 149 -17.16 6.43 3.28
C THR A 149 -17.93 5.87 2.08
N ASP A 150 -17.56 4.65 1.71
CA ASP A 150 -18.16 3.94 0.57
C ASP A 150 -19.41 3.16 1.01
N SER A 151 -19.94 2.33 0.10
CA SER A 151 -21.17 1.57 0.38
C SER A 151 -21.00 0.55 1.50
N ARG A 152 -19.78 0.24 1.89
CA ARG A 152 -19.51 -0.64 3.02
C ARG A 152 -19.19 0.16 4.28
N GLY A 153 -19.36 1.47 4.23
CA GLY A 153 -19.04 2.33 5.36
C GLY A 153 -17.57 2.56 5.56
N GLU A 154 -16.73 2.27 4.55
CA GLU A 154 -15.29 2.24 4.74
C GLU A 154 -14.56 3.32 3.95
N ILE A 155 -13.46 3.78 4.53
CA ILE A 155 -12.38 4.48 3.83
C ILE A 155 -11.12 3.67 4.11
N LYS A 156 -10.51 3.13 3.06
CA LYS A 156 -9.23 2.43 3.21
C LYS A 156 -8.14 3.36 2.69
N LEU A 157 -7.49 4.05 3.63
CA LEU A 157 -6.50 5.06 3.25
C LEU A 157 -5.36 4.46 2.44
N HIS A 158 -4.98 3.22 2.77
CA HIS A 158 -3.91 2.52 2.06
C HIS A 158 -4.28 2.14 0.63
N GLU A 159 -5.54 2.29 0.24
CA GLU A 159 -5.97 2.05 -1.14
C GLU A 159 -6.19 3.35 -1.90
N SER A 160 -5.87 4.49 -1.29
CA SER A 160 -6.06 5.80 -1.91
C SER A 160 -5.01 6.15 -2.95
N GLY A 161 -3.98 5.33 -3.08
CA GLY A 161 -2.85 5.63 -3.95
C GLY A 161 -1.75 6.43 -3.27
N LYS A 162 -1.93 6.76 -2.01
CA LYS A 162 -0.96 7.53 -1.24
C LYS A 162 -0.21 6.63 -0.29
N ARG A 163 1.07 6.94 -0.08
CA ARG A 163 1.89 6.14 0.81
C ARG A 163 1.58 6.47 2.27
N LEU A 164 1.42 5.41 3.10
CA LEU A 164 1.30 5.55 4.53
C LEU A 164 2.63 5.25 5.20
N TYR A 165 2.86 5.91 6.33
CA TYR A 165 4.09 5.75 7.12
C TYR A 165 3.72 5.37 8.54
N PRO A 166 4.58 4.66 9.25
CA PRO A 166 4.41 4.53 10.71
C PRO A 166 4.38 5.90 11.35
N GLY A 167 3.51 6.09 12.34
CA GLY A 167 3.34 7.36 13.01
C GLY A 167 1.92 7.58 13.45
N GLU A 168 1.58 8.81 13.79
CA GLU A 168 0.26 9.14 14.33
C GLU A 168 -0.66 9.69 13.26
N TYR A 169 -1.86 9.13 13.19
CA TYR A 169 -2.92 9.58 12.29
C TYR A 169 -4.04 10.21 13.11
N THR A 170 -4.51 11.37 12.66
CA THR A 170 -5.66 12.05 13.25
C THR A 170 -6.77 12.01 12.21
N VAL A 171 -7.91 11.46 12.63
CA VAL A 171 -9.06 11.24 11.75
C VAL A 171 -10.24 11.99 12.33
N THR A 172 -10.75 12.96 11.58
CA THR A 172 -11.83 13.83 12.04
C THR A 172 -13.01 13.74 11.08
N GLU A 173 -14.16 13.39 11.63
CA GLU A 173 -15.41 13.47 10.85
C GLU A 173 -15.78 14.94 10.71
N VAL A 174 -15.93 15.42 9.46
CA VAL A 174 -16.24 16.83 9.21
C VAL A 174 -17.69 17.02 8.75
N GLU A 175 -18.30 15.97 8.19
CA GLU A 175 -19.73 16.00 7.84
C GLU A 175 -20.32 14.62 8.06
N PRO A 176 -21.50 14.53 8.70
CA PRO A 176 -22.14 13.24 8.81
C PRO A 176 -22.72 12.81 7.46
N ALA A 177 -23.02 11.53 7.34
CA ALA A 177 -23.69 11.04 6.14
C ALA A 177 -25.07 11.69 6.00
N PRO A 178 -25.57 11.81 4.75
CA PRO A 178 -26.93 12.33 4.56
C PRO A 178 -27.95 11.51 5.35
N GLY A 179 -28.84 12.20 6.05
CA GLY A 179 -29.87 11.55 6.88
C GLY A 179 -29.41 11.18 8.27
N PHE A 180 -28.19 11.57 8.64
CA PHE A 180 -27.61 11.24 9.94
C PHE A 180 -27.12 12.50 10.64
N GLN A 181 -26.91 12.36 11.93
CA GLN A 181 -26.28 13.37 12.77
C GLN A 181 -25.00 12.81 13.34
N MET A 182 -23.99 13.67 13.48
CA MET A 182 -22.71 13.23 14.06
C MET A 182 -22.91 12.77 15.51
N LYS A 183 -22.13 11.76 15.88
CA LYS A 183 -22.09 11.26 17.25
C LYS A 183 -20.64 11.28 17.72
N GLU A 184 -20.42 11.84 18.91
CA GLU A 184 -19.08 11.88 19.47
C GLU A 184 -18.57 10.48 19.81
N PRO A 185 -17.28 10.23 19.69
CA PRO A 185 -16.24 11.20 19.32
C PRO A 185 -16.21 11.43 17.79
N SER A 186 -16.00 12.69 17.40
CA SER A 186 -15.87 13.05 16.00
C SER A 186 -14.39 13.06 15.54
N THR A 187 -13.46 12.97 16.47
CA THR A 187 -12.04 12.90 16.18
C THR A 187 -11.43 11.72 16.95
N GLN A 188 -10.63 10.92 16.27
CA GLN A 188 -9.87 9.84 16.89
C GLN A 188 -8.45 9.89 16.37
N LYS A 189 -7.52 9.47 17.24
CA LYS A 189 -6.12 9.36 16.85
C LYS A 189 -5.67 7.93 17.00
N VAL A 190 -4.74 7.52 16.17
CA VAL A 190 -4.18 6.18 16.23
C VAL A 190 -2.70 6.24 15.85
N ILE A 191 -1.88 5.45 16.52
CA ILE A 191 -0.48 5.29 16.15
C ILE A 191 -0.35 3.94 15.45
N LEU A 192 0.21 3.98 14.25
CA LEU A 192 0.50 2.76 13.49
C LEU A 192 2.01 2.53 13.51
N HIS A 193 2.40 1.30 13.86
CA HIS A 193 3.81 0.90 13.89
C HIS A 193 4.06 -0.08 12.75
N GLY A 194 5.23 0.03 12.13
CA GLY A 194 5.68 -0.93 11.12
C GLY A 194 4.64 -1.13 10.04
N SER A 195 4.13 -2.36 9.92
CA SER A 195 3.14 -2.73 8.93
C SER A 195 1.79 -3.08 9.56
N GLU A 196 1.50 -2.51 10.75
CA GLU A 196 0.23 -2.77 11.43
C GLU A 196 -0.97 -2.40 10.56
N SER A 197 -2.07 -3.10 10.82
CA SER A 197 -3.36 -2.80 10.21
C SER A 197 -4.33 -2.45 11.33
N LYS A 198 -4.95 -1.28 11.27
CA LYS A 198 -5.91 -0.85 12.29
C LYS A 198 -7.16 -0.25 11.65
N THR A 199 -8.26 -0.40 12.35
CA THR A 199 -9.55 0.17 11.96
C THR A 199 -10.04 1.09 13.06
N LEU A 200 -10.47 2.30 12.68
CA LEU A 200 -11.14 3.23 13.58
C LEU A 200 -12.61 3.25 13.24
N THR A 201 -13.46 3.03 14.24
CA THR A 201 -14.90 3.01 14.06
C THR A 201 -15.52 4.30 14.58
N PHE A 202 -16.34 4.91 13.75
CA PHE A 202 -17.11 6.10 14.09
C PHE A 202 -18.58 5.79 13.91
N GLN A 203 -19.44 6.47 14.68
CA GLN A 203 -20.88 6.27 14.59
C GLN A 203 -21.59 7.56 14.19
N ASN A 204 -22.68 7.42 13.43
CA ASN A 204 -23.64 8.49 13.22
C ASN A 204 -25.01 7.99 13.69
N THR A 205 -25.85 8.91 14.12
CA THR A 205 -27.19 8.58 14.61
C THR A 205 -28.21 8.98 13.54
N PRO A 206 -29.10 8.07 13.15
CA PRO A 206 -30.14 8.42 12.18
C PRO A 206 -31.01 9.56 12.70
N LEU A 207 -31.38 10.49 11.85
CA LEU A 207 -32.22 11.63 12.26
C LEU A 207 -33.60 11.18 12.76
N ASN A 208 -34.14 10.13 12.17
CA ASN A 208 -35.45 9.64 12.61
C ASN A 208 -35.41 9.05 14.02
N ALA A 209 -34.26 8.49 14.43
CA ALA A 209 -34.11 7.98 15.80
C ALA A 209 -34.04 9.13 16.80
N ILE A 210 -33.48 10.28 16.41
CA ILE A 210 -33.38 11.44 17.28
C ILE A 210 -34.77 11.98 17.60
N ILE A 211 -35.68 11.98 16.64
CA ILE A 211 -37.05 12.48 16.83
C ILE A 211 -37.76 11.66 17.90
N VAL A 212 -37.54 10.36 17.97
CA VAL A 212 -38.23 9.48 18.94
C VAL A 212 -37.81 9.79 20.37
N GLU A 213 -36.69 10.47 20.57
CA GLU A 213 -36.18 10.75 21.91
C GLU A 213 -36.70 12.06 22.50
N LYS A 214 -37.60 12.77 21.83
CA LYS A 214 -38.18 14.00 22.36
C LYS A 214 -39.26 13.67 23.37
N TYR A 215 -39.31 14.45 24.46
CA TYR A 215 -40.23 14.24 25.54
C TYR A 215 -40.93 15.56 25.88
N ASP A 216 -42.17 15.42 26.35
CA ASP A 216 -42.90 16.54 26.92
C ASP A 216 -42.23 16.96 28.22
N SER A 217 -41.88 18.24 28.34
CA SER A 217 -41.16 18.75 29.51
C SER A 217 -42.03 18.79 30.77
N VAL A 218 -43.35 18.75 30.63
CA VAL A 218 -44.27 18.79 31.76
C VAL A 218 -44.63 17.38 32.22
N THR A 219 -45.00 16.50 31.30
CA THR A 219 -45.46 15.15 31.64
C THR A 219 -44.33 14.11 31.65
N HIS A 220 -43.19 14.42 31.05
CA HIS A 220 -42.06 13.51 30.88
C HIS A 220 -42.40 12.31 30.01
N GLU A 221 -43.35 12.46 29.12
CA GLU A 221 -43.76 11.40 28.19
C GLU A 221 -43.21 11.71 26.81
N ALA A 222 -42.88 10.64 26.06
CA ALA A 222 -42.40 10.79 24.71
C ALA A 222 -43.48 11.43 23.83
N LEU A 223 -43.05 12.38 22.99
CA LEU A 223 -44.00 13.03 22.08
C LEU A 223 -44.18 12.16 20.84
N PRO A 224 -45.38 12.15 20.23
CA PRO A 224 -45.66 11.35 19.05
C PRO A 224 -44.88 11.76 17.82
#